data_d641cb61ea10b068dfefe5ccd02d77ba
#
_entry.id   d641cb61ea10b068dfefe5ccd02d77ba
#
_cell.length_a   1.000
_cell.length_b   1.000
_cell.length_c   1.000
_cell.angle_alpha   90.00
_cell.angle_beta   90.00
_cell.angle_gamma   90.00
#
_symmetry.space_group_name_H-M   'P 1'
#
loop_
_entity.id
_entity.type
_entity.pdbx_description
1 polymer ?
#
loop_
_entity_poly.entity_id
_entity_poly.type
_entity_poly.pdbx_seq_one_letter_code
_entity_poly.pdbx_strand_id
1 'polypeptide(L)'
;MKTLDGVQILLKSGYGLCHISNFSDELKQALKNHLTRICHGETHSRSGYAMYRYKPTVEAFLERYEKKPAKTQKGMIGEFLSHIIINELLDNFETASPFFNLEEKSIKKGFDLLLYSTSDHKVWITEVKSGELRKGKDVNETSQLLLSTAYNDLKTRLNENEINHWANAMNAASIAISQHRNYKDVVLD
;
A
#
# COMPACT_ATOMS: atom_id res chain seq x y z
N MET A 1 -11.44 16.11 4.38
CA MET A 1 -10.23 15.32 4.72
C MET A 1 -10.38 14.85 6.16
N LYS A 2 -10.38 13.56 6.39
CA LYS A 2 -10.42 13.01 7.75
C LYS A 2 -9.14 13.38 8.49
N THR A 3 -9.22 13.49 9.80
CA THR A 3 -8.07 13.70 10.68
C THR A 3 -7.93 12.49 11.58
N LEU A 4 -6.71 12.11 11.88
CA LEU A 4 -6.38 11.09 12.88
C LEU A 4 -5.52 11.72 13.96
N ASP A 5 -5.83 11.47 15.21
CA ASP A 5 -5.00 11.94 16.32
C ASP A 5 -3.56 11.45 16.16
N GLY A 6 -2.60 12.34 16.40
CA GLY A 6 -1.17 12.07 16.22
C GLY A 6 -0.69 12.04 14.77
N VAL A 7 -1.56 12.31 13.78
CA VAL A 7 -1.20 12.34 12.36
C VAL A 7 -1.50 13.71 11.76
N GLN A 8 -0.48 14.33 11.21
CA GLN A 8 -0.58 15.63 10.52
C GLN A 8 -0.29 15.44 9.05
N ILE A 9 -1.16 15.99 8.18
CA ILE A 9 -0.97 15.99 6.73
C ILE A 9 -0.85 17.42 6.22
N LEU A 10 0.15 17.64 5.39
CA LEU A 10 0.34 18.82 4.58
C LEU A 10 0.33 18.41 3.10
N LEU A 11 -0.72 18.80 2.38
CA LEU A 11 -0.81 18.60 0.94
C LEU A 11 -0.37 19.87 0.21
N LYS A 12 0.48 19.71 -0.80
CA LYS A 12 0.96 20.73 -1.72
C LYS A 12 0.74 20.27 -3.16
N SER A 13 0.88 21.20 -4.11
CA SER A 13 0.88 20.82 -5.53
C SER A 13 2.05 19.89 -5.82
N GLY A 14 1.75 18.64 -6.19
CA GLY A 14 2.74 17.65 -6.59
C GLY A 14 3.34 16.81 -5.46
N TYR A 15 3.06 17.08 -4.18
CA TYR A 15 3.49 16.21 -3.07
C TYR A 15 2.63 16.36 -1.82
N GLY A 16 2.66 15.35 -0.98
CA GLY A 16 2.09 15.37 0.35
C GLY A 16 3.13 15.00 1.41
N LEU A 17 3.05 15.61 2.57
CA LEU A 17 3.81 15.24 3.75
C LEU A 17 2.87 14.75 4.84
N CYS A 18 3.10 13.56 5.34
CA CYS A 18 2.39 12.99 6.47
C CYS A 18 3.40 12.81 7.62
N HIS A 19 3.12 13.44 8.75
CA HIS A 19 3.90 13.32 9.97
C HIS A 19 3.11 12.60 11.04
N ILE A 20 3.61 11.45 11.50
CA ILE A 20 3.05 10.68 12.61
C ILE A 20 3.88 11.01 13.85
N SER A 21 3.31 11.81 14.77
CA SER A 21 3.98 12.24 15.99
C SER A 21 3.86 11.23 17.13
N ASN A 22 2.75 10.47 17.15
CA ASN A 22 2.52 9.40 18.10
C ASN A 22 1.66 8.30 17.48
N PHE A 23 1.69 7.12 18.10
CA PHE A 23 0.87 5.98 17.71
C PHE A 23 -0.41 5.97 18.53
N SER A 24 -1.32 6.88 18.22
CA SER A 24 -2.57 7.11 18.96
C SER A 24 -3.51 5.90 18.94
N ASP A 25 -4.51 5.91 19.80
CA ASP A 25 -5.53 4.85 19.82
C ASP A 25 -6.42 4.91 18.58
N GLU A 26 -6.63 6.09 18.01
CA GLU A 26 -7.33 6.23 16.72
C GLU A 26 -6.54 5.57 15.60
N LEU A 27 -5.22 5.81 15.51
CA LEU A 27 -4.37 5.17 14.51
C LEU A 27 -4.31 3.65 14.71
N LYS A 28 -4.24 3.16 15.94
CA LYS A 28 -4.34 1.72 16.25
C LYS A 28 -5.67 1.13 15.83
N GLN A 29 -6.76 1.87 16.04
CA GLN A 29 -8.09 1.42 15.61
C GLN A 29 -8.23 1.39 14.09
N ALA A 30 -7.70 2.40 13.39
CA ALA A 30 -7.61 2.42 11.93
C ALA A 30 -6.86 1.20 11.39
N LEU A 31 -5.68 0.89 11.98
CA LEU A 31 -4.92 -0.32 11.68
C LEU A 31 -5.77 -1.58 11.82
N LYS A 32 -6.47 -1.75 12.93
CA LYS A 32 -7.34 -2.92 13.18
C LYS A 32 -8.46 -3.03 12.15
N ASN A 33 -9.10 -1.92 11.83
CA ASN A 33 -10.23 -1.87 10.90
C ASN A 33 -9.81 -2.19 9.46
N HIS A 34 -8.62 -1.79 9.07
CA HIS A 34 -8.15 -1.95 7.69
C HIS A 34 -7.31 -3.21 7.46
N LEU A 35 -6.73 -3.81 8.49
CA LEU A 35 -5.77 -4.90 8.36
C LEU A 35 -6.25 -6.02 7.42
N THR A 36 -7.46 -6.52 7.66
CA THR A 36 -8.01 -7.64 6.88
C THR A 36 -8.20 -7.25 5.42
N ARG A 37 -8.75 -6.06 5.18
CA ARG A 37 -8.97 -5.53 3.83
C ARG A 37 -7.64 -5.30 3.10
N ILE A 38 -6.66 -4.72 3.77
CA ILE A 38 -5.33 -4.49 3.20
C ILE A 38 -4.66 -5.82 2.84
N CYS A 39 -4.71 -6.81 3.75
CA CYS A 39 -4.04 -8.08 3.52
C CYS A 39 -4.69 -8.97 2.47
N HIS A 40 -6.02 -8.97 2.39
CA HIS A 40 -6.77 -9.95 1.60
C HIS A 40 -7.64 -9.34 0.49
N GLY A 41 -7.71 -8.01 0.43
CA GLY A 41 -8.63 -7.28 -0.44
C GLY A 41 -10.08 -7.23 0.10
N GLU A 42 -10.88 -6.38 -0.50
CA GLU A 42 -12.25 -6.08 -0.06
C GLU A 42 -13.16 -7.33 -0.10
N THR A 43 -13.11 -8.10 -1.19
CA THR A 43 -13.95 -9.29 -1.39
C THR A 43 -13.75 -10.32 -0.28
N HIS A 44 -12.50 -10.67 -0.02
CA HIS A 44 -12.19 -11.69 0.98
C HIS A 44 -12.45 -11.21 2.40
N SER A 45 -12.18 -9.93 2.69
CA SER A 45 -12.44 -9.35 4.01
C SER A 45 -13.93 -9.36 4.39
N ARG A 46 -14.82 -9.31 3.39
CA ARG A 46 -16.29 -9.36 3.57
C ARG A 46 -16.90 -10.75 3.43
N SER A 47 -16.12 -11.75 3.05
CA SER A 47 -16.64 -13.09 2.73
C SER A 47 -17.24 -13.86 3.93
N GLY A 48 -16.91 -13.44 5.16
CA GLY A 48 -17.31 -14.13 6.40
C GLY A 48 -16.49 -15.36 6.74
N TYR A 49 -15.61 -15.84 5.85
CA TYR A 49 -14.76 -16.99 6.12
C TYR A 49 -13.81 -16.74 7.30
N ALA A 50 -13.67 -17.75 8.16
CA ALA A 50 -12.88 -17.64 9.39
C ALA A 50 -11.42 -17.26 9.15
N MET A 51 -10.81 -17.70 8.05
CA MET A 51 -9.43 -17.44 7.69
C MET A 51 -9.15 -15.96 7.37
N TYR A 52 -10.18 -15.19 7.00
CA TYR A 52 -10.05 -13.76 6.68
C TYR A 52 -10.46 -12.83 7.82
N ARG A 53 -10.68 -13.37 9.01
CA ARG A 53 -10.95 -12.54 10.20
C ARG A 53 -9.69 -11.89 10.73
N TYR A 54 -9.86 -10.88 11.57
CA TYR A 54 -8.76 -10.09 12.12
C TYR A 54 -7.65 -10.95 12.77
N LYS A 55 -8.02 -11.87 13.68
CA LYS A 55 -7.03 -12.67 14.42
C LYS A 55 -6.16 -13.55 13.51
N PRO A 56 -6.71 -14.41 12.63
CA PRO A 56 -5.91 -15.17 11.67
C PRO A 56 -5.05 -14.29 10.75
N THR A 57 -5.57 -13.11 10.37
CA THR A 57 -4.81 -12.16 9.54
C THR A 57 -3.59 -11.60 10.28
N VAL A 58 -3.74 -11.22 11.55
CA VAL A 58 -2.61 -10.76 12.38
C VAL A 58 -1.57 -11.87 12.54
N GLU A 59 -2.01 -13.09 12.86
CA GLU A 59 -1.13 -14.25 13.02
C GLU A 59 -0.34 -14.52 11.73
N ALA A 60 -1.00 -14.53 10.59
CA ALA A 60 -0.35 -14.71 9.29
C ALA A 60 0.61 -13.57 8.92
N PHE A 61 0.26 -12.32 9.27
CA PHE A 61 1.14 -11.17 9.08
C PHE A 61 2.40 -11.29 9.92
N LEU A 62 2.26 -11.56 11.23
CA LEU A 62 3.38 -11.68 12.16
C LEU A 62 4.29 -12.84 11.78
N GLU A 63 3.75 -13.99 11.43
CA GLU A 63 4.54 -15.15 10.99
C GLU A 63 5.42 -14.81 9.77
N ARG A 64 4.88 -14.05 8.81
CA ARG A 64 5.66 -13.61 7.64
C ARG A 64 6.68 -12.55 8.01
N TYR A 65 6.29 -11.60 8.84
CA TYR A 65 7.13 -10.49 9.28
C TYR A 65 8.37 -10.99 10.04
N GLU A 66 8.19 -11.86 11.03
CA GLU A 66 9.26 -12.38 11.88
C GLU A 66 10.31 -13.19 11.10
N LYS A 67 9.88 -13.87 10.03
CA LYS A 67 10.79 -14.63 9.16
C LYS A 67 11.63 -13.77 8.21
N LYS A 68 11.42 -12.46 8.16
CA LYS A 68 12.12 -11.59 7.21
C LYS A 68 13.29 -10.86 7.86
N PRO A 69 14.37 -10.56 7.09
CA PRO A 69 15.45 -9.69 7.57
C PRO A 69 14.92 -8.29 7.94
N ALA A 70 15.58 -7.62 8.88
CA ALA A 70 15.17 -6.31 9.41
C ALA A 70 14.90 -5.27 8.31
N LYS A 71 15.69 -5.25 7.23
CA LYS A 71 15.44 -4.36 6.09
C LYS A 71 14.10 -4.63 5.42
N THR A 72 13.74 -5.91 5.22
CA THR A 72 12.47 -6.30 4.62
C THR A 72 11.31 -6.03 5.58
N GLN A 73 11.48 -6.30 6.88
CA GLN A 73 10.50 -5.96 7.91
C GLN A 73 10.14 -4.47 7.88
N LYS A 74 11.14 -3.60 7.77
CA LYS A 74 10.94 -2.15 7.64
C LYS A 74 10.16 -1.80 6.38
N GLY A 75 10.49 -2.42 5.25
CA GLY A 75 9.74 -2.28 4.00
C GLY A 75 8.27 -2.64 4.17
N MET A 76 7.99 -3.81 4.75
CA MET A 76 6.63 -4.29 5.01
C MET A 76 5.81 -3.31 5.86
N ILE A 77 6.40 -2.76 6.92
CA ILE A 77 5.71 -1.77 7.78
C ILE A 77 5.43 -0.47 7.01
N GLY A 78 6.40 0.02 6.23
CA GLY A 78 6.21 1.23 5.43
C GLY A 78 5.11 1.07 4.38
N GLU A 79 5.10 -0.05 3.65
CA GLU A 79 4.05 -0.38 2.69
C GLU A 79 2.68 -0.49 3.36
N PHE A 80 2.59 -1.20 4.48
CA PHE A 80 1.38 -1.35 5.27
C PHE A 80 0.85 0.01 5.79
N LEU A 81 1.71 0.86 6.34
CA LEU A 81 1.33 2.20 6.78
C LEU A 81 0.86 3.07 5.60
N SER A 82 1.49 2.94 4.44
CA SER A 82 1.05 3.66 3.23
C SER A 82 -0.39 3.30 2.84
N HIS A 83 -0.75 2.01 2.89
CA HIS A 83 -2.14 1.59 2.68
C HIS A 83 -3.11 2.28 3.64
N ILE A 84 -2.76 2.37 4.93
CA ILE A 84 -3.65 2.97 5.94
C ILE A 84 -3.78 4.47 5.72
N ILE A 85 -2.66 5.17 5.57
CA ILE A 85 -2.64 6.62 5.38
C ILE A 85 -3.45 7.01 4.13
N ILE A 86 -3.27 6.27 3.03
CA ILE A 86 -4.02 6.54 1.80
C ILE A 86 -5.51 6.31 2.01
N ASN A 87 -5.90 5.16 2.56
CA ASN A 87 -7.32 4.83 2.73
C ASN A 87 -8.04 5.69 3.78
N GLU A 88 -7.34 6.18 4.81
CA GLU A 88 -7.95 6.98 5.87
C GLU A 88 -7.97 8.48 5.55
N LEU A 89 -6.96 8.99 4.87
CA LEU A 89 -6.71 10.42 4.80
C LEU A 89 -6.80 11.00 3.39
N LEU A 90 -6.80 10.16 2.34
CA LEU A 90 -6.93 10.61 0.96
C LEU A 90 -8.27 10.14 0.37
N ASP A 91 -9.33 10.93 0.59
CA ASP A 91 -10.70 10.58 0.23
C ASP A 91 -10.90 10.28 -1.28
N ASN A 92 -9.98 10.73 -2.13
CA ASN A 92 -10.07 10.54 -3.59
C ASN A 92 -9.35 9.26 -4.07
N PHE A 93 -8.75 8.48 -3.17
CA PHE A 93 -8.01 7.29 -3.55
C PHE A 93 -8.50 6.06 -2.80
N GLU A 94 -8.57 4.96 -3.54
CA GLU A 94 -8.82 3.63 -2.99
C GLU A 94 -7.66 2.72 -3.38
N THR A 95 -7.22 1.86 -2.46
CA THR A 95 -6.19 0.86 -2.79
C THR A 95 -6.82 -0.29 -3.55
N ALA A 96 -6.31 -0.54 -4.76
CA ALA A 96 -6.80 -1.57 -5.68
C ALA A 96 -5.98 -2.88 -5.62
N SER A 97 -4.91 -2.92 -4.84
CA SER A 97 -4.09 -4.13 -4.67
C SER A 97 -4.06 -4.58 -3.22
N PRO A 98 -4.21 -5.89 -2.95
CA PRO A 98 -4.00 -6.42 -1.62
C PRO A 98 -2.51 -6.42 -1.26
N PHE A 99 -2.20 -6.25 0.02
CA PHE A 99 -0.84 -6.28 0.55
C PHE A 99 -0.24 -7.70 0.53
N PHE A 100 -1.06 -8.72 0.71
CA PHE A 100 -0.65 -10.12 0.61
C PHE A 100 -1.28 -10.82 -0.58
N ASN A 101 -0.45 -11.47 -1.38
CA ASN A 101 -0.93 -12.56 -2.20
C ASN A 101 -0.87 -13.85 -1.37
N LEU A 102 -2.03 -14.38 -0.98
CA LEU A 102 -2.13 -15.58 -0.12
C LEU A 102 -1.62 -16.84 -0.81
N GLU A 103 -1.65 -16.89 -2.13
CA GLU A 103 -1.32 -18.06 -2.91
C GLU A 103 0.19 -18.23 -3.15
N GLU A 104 0.99 -17.19 -2.95
CA GLU A 104 2.42 -17.24 -3.22
C GLU A 104 3.26 -17.09 -1.95
N LYS A 105 3.99 -18.15 -1.58
CA LYS A 105 5.07 -18.09 -0.57
C LYS A 105 6.23 -17.18 -1.00
N SER A 106 6.38 -16.91 -2.30
CA SER A 106 7.33 -15.96 -2.87
C SER A 106 6.58 -14.72 -3.33
N ILE A 107 6.99 -13.55 -2.85
CA ILE A 107 6.54 -12.27 -3.33
C ILE A 107 7.07 -12.12 -4.77
N LYS A 108 6.33 -12.60 -5.76
CA LYS A 108 6.54 -12.16 -7.13
C LYS A 108 6.02 -10.72 -7.18
N LYS A 109 6.95 -9.80 -7.17
CA LYS A 109 6.70 -8.38 -7.07
C LYS A 109 5.99 -7.88 -8.33
N GLY A 110 4.73 -7.57 -8.15
CA GLY A 110 4.09 -6.51 -8.89
C GLY A 110 4.56 -5.13 -8.38
N PHE A 111 3.76 -4.13 -8.58
CA PHE A 111 3.94 -2.80 -7.97
C PHE A 111 3.55 -2.85 -6.49
N ASP A 112 4.17 -2.00 -5.66
CA ASP A 112 3.92 -2.00 -4.21
C ASP A 112 2.45 -1.67 -3.90
N LEU A 113 1.89 -0.64 -4.59
CA LEU A 113 0.48 -0.26 -4.49
C LEU A 113 -0.09 0.08 -5.86
N LEU A 114 -1.32 -0.34 -6.08
CA LEU A 114 -2.18 0.20 -7.12
C LEU A 114 -3.28 1.01 -6.46
N LEU A 115 -3.43 2.25 -6.90
CA LEU A 115 -4.44 3.16 -6.40
C LEU A 115 -5.44 3.46 -7.50
N TYR A 116 -6.71 3.49 -7.14
CA TYR A 116 -7.76 4.00 -8.00
C TYR A 116 -8.17 5.39 -7.52
N SER A 117 -8.15 6.35 -8.42
CA SER A 117 -8.64 7.69 -8.16
C SER A 117 -10.13 7.78 -8.48
N THR A 118 -10.93 8.11 -7.46
CA THR A 118 -12.39 8.24 -7.60
C THR A 118 -12.81 9.54 -8.29
N SER A 119 -11.91 10.53 -8.36
CA SER A 119 -12.20 11.85 -8.93
C SER A 119 -12.02 11.91 -10.44
N ASP A 120 -11.03 11.22 -11.00
CA ASP A 120 -10.70 11.25 -12.43
C ASP A 120 -10.69 9.85 -13.07
N HIS A 121 -11.08 8.83 -12.30
CA HIS A 121 -11.21 7.44 -12.75
C HIS A 121 -9.91 6.84 -13.33
N LYS A 122 -8.76 7.21 -12.77
CA LYS A 122 -7.45 6.71 -13.19
C LYS A 122 -6.86 5.73 -12.21
N VAL A 123 -6.08 4.80 -12.74
CA VAL A 123 -5.24 3.90 -11.94
C VAL A 123 -3.85 4.50 -11.80
N TRP A 124 -3.35 4.53 -10.57
CA TRP A 124 -2.03 5.02 -10.22
C TRP A 124 -1.16 3.86 -9.74
N ILE A 125 0.00 3.74 -10.35
CA ILE A 125 1.03 2.80 -9.92
C ILE A 125 1.92 3.53 -8.91
N THR A 126 2.12 2.92 -7.75
CA THR A 126 2.84 3.56 -6.64
C THR A 126 3.95 2.64 -6.14
N GLU A 127 5.11 3.22 -5.90
CA GLU A 127 6.26 2.55 -5.30
C GLU A 127 6.54 3.13 -3.92
N VAL A 128 6.74 2.28 -2.92
CA VAL A 128 6.97 2.67 -1.53
C VAL A 128 8.41 2.37 -1.14
N LYS A 129 9.08 3.34 -0.54
CA LYS A 129 10.41 3.16 0.05
C LYS A 129 10.42 3.57 1.50
N SER A 130 10.93 2.69 2.35
CA SER A 130 11.08 2.90 3.80
C SER A 130 12.55 2.96 4.17
N GLY A 131 12.88 3.85 5.09
CA GLY A 131 14.24 4.00 5.58
C GLY A 131 14.30 4.74 6.90
N GLU A 132 15.47 4.71 7.51
CA GLU A 132 15.83 5.53 8.67
C GLU A 132 16.62 6.74 8.22
N LEU A 133 16.68 7.75 9.09
CA LEU A 133 17.58 8.87 8.90
C LEU A 133 19.02 8.36 8.77
N ARG A 134 19.66 8.65 7.65
CA ARG A 134 21.02 8.18 7.39
C ARG A 134 22.02 9.02 8.18
N LYS A 135 23.02 8.34 8.74
CA LYS A 135 24.11 9.00 9.47
C LYS A 135 24.78 10.08 8.62
N GLY A 136 24.87 11.28 9.16
CA GLY A 136 25.47 12.43 8.48
C GLY A 136 24.59 13.10 7.41
N LYS A 137 23.31 12.72 7.32
CA LYS A 137 22.33 13.35 6.43
C LYS A 137 21.15 13.90 7.21
N ASP A 138 20.55 14.95 6.70
CA ASP A 138 19.29 15.47 7.23
C ASP A 138 18.08 14.71 6.68
N VAL A 139 16.89 15.07 7.15
CA VAL A 139 15.61 14.45 6.75
C VAL A 139 15.36 14.65 5.26
N ASN A 140 15.66 15.83 4.70
CA ASN A 140 15.41 16.13 3.30
C ASN A 140 16.32 15.31 2.39
N GLU A 141 17.62 15.25 2.71
CA GLU A 141 18.58 14.44 1.95
C GLU A 141 18.21 12.95 1.99
N THR A 142 17.78 12.43 3.15
CA THR A 142 17.35 11.04 3.29
C THR A 142 16.09 10.77 2.47
N SER A 143 15.10 11.66 2.56
CA SER A 143 13.85 11.56 1.78
C SER A 143 14.10 11.61 0.29
N GLN A 144 14.98 12.50 -0.16
CA GLN A 144 15.35 12.64 -1.56
C GLN A 144 16.03 11.36 -2.12
N LEU A 145 16.87 10.71 -1.30
CA LEU A 145 17.46 9.42 -1.67
C LEU A 145 16.41 8.31 -1.79
N LEU A 146 15.43 8.25 -0.88
CA LEU A 146 14.35 7.28 -0.93
C LEU A 146 13.47 7.51 -2.17
N LEU A 147 13.10 8.76 -2.44
CA LEU A 147 12.31 9.13 -3.62
C LEU A 147 13.05 8.82 -4.93
N SER A 148 14.35 9.12 -5.00
CA SER A 148 15.17 8.79 -6.18
C SER A 148 15.25 7.27 -6.39
N THR A 149 15.34 6.49 -5.30
CA THR A 149 15.33 5.03 -5.37
C THR A 149 13.98 4.53 -5.87
N ALA A 150 12.86 5.04 -5.33
CA ALA A 150 11.53 4.68 -5.77
C ALA A 150 11.31 4.99 -7.26
N TYR A 151 11.71 6.19 -7.70
CA TYR A 151 11.62 6.60 -9.09
C TYR A 151 12.40 5.67 -10.03
N ASN A 152 13.65 5.35 -9.68
CA ASN A 152 14.50 4.49 -10.52
C ASN A 152 13.96 3.06 -10.58
N ASP A 153 13.49 2.51 -9.45
CA ASP A 153 12.90 1.18 -9.41
C ASP A 153 11.63 1.12 -10.26
N LEU A 154 10.74 2.12 -10.14
CA LEU A 154 9.53 2.21 -10.96
C LEU A 154 9.87 2.37 -12.44
N LYS A 155 10.79 3.28 -12.79
CA LYS A 155 11.25 3.50 -14.17
C LYS A 155 11.81 2.23 -14.79
N THR A 156 12.62 1.48 -14.05
CA THR A 156 13.18 0.21 -14.52
C THR A 156 12.07 -0.80 -14.83
N ARG A 157 11.13 -0.99 -13.90
CA ARG A 157 10.00 -1.92 -14.09
C ARG A 157 9.08 -1.54 -15.24
N LEU A 158 8.87 -0.24 -15.46
CA LEU A 158 8.05 0.23 -16.59
C LEU A 158 8.75 0.04 -17.95
N ASN A 159 10.09 0.09 -17.97
CA ASN A 159 10.88 -0.10 -19.19
C ASN A 159 11.19 -1.58 -19.49
N GLU A 160 11.25 -2.42 -18.46
CA GLU A 160 11.34 -3.85 -18.64
C GLU A 160 9.97 -4.35 -19.09
N ASN A 161 9.84 -4.81 -20.34
CA ASN A 161 8.62 -5.42 -20.89
C ASN A 161 8.29 -6.76 -20.18
N GLU A 162 8.35 -6.76 -18.85
CA GLU A 162 7.97 -7.91 -18.05
C GLU A 162 6.44 -8.01 -17.95
N ILE A 163 5.86 -8.68 -18.95
CA ILE A 163 4.42 -9.01 -19.02
C ILE A 163 3.88 -9.52 -17.68
N ASN A 164 4.70 -10.24 -16.91
CA ASN A 164 4.30 -10.80 -15.61
C ASN A 164 3.99 -9.73 -14.56
N HIS A 165 4.73 -8.62 -14.49
CA HIS A 165 4.45 -7.53 -13.54
C HIS A 165 3.12 -6.84 -13.86
N TRP A 166 2.87 -6.60 -15.15
CA TRP A 166 1.63 -6.00 -15.62
C TRP A 166 0.44 -6.95 -15.45
N ALA A 167 0.60 -8.23 -15.80
CA ALA A 167 -0.45 -9.23 -15.61
C ALA A 167 -0.85 -9.38 -14.13
N ASN A 168 0.11 -9.38 -13.21
CA ASN A 168 -0.17 -9.43 -11.78
C ASN A 168 -0.88 -8.16 -11.30
N ALA A 169 -0.45 -6.99 -11.75
CA ALA A 169 -1.09 -5.72 -11.44
C ALA A 169 -2.52 -5.67 -11.96
N MET A 170 -2.75 -6.09 -13.21
CA MET A 170 -4.06 -6.17 -13.83
C MET A 170 -4.99 -7.15 -13.11
N ASN A 171 -4.49 -8.33 -12.75
CA ASN A 171 -5.26 -9.30 -11.99
C ASN A 171 -5.65 -8.76 -10.60
N ALA A 172 -4.71 -8.16 -9.87
CA ALA A 172 -4.99 -7.55 -8.58
C ALA A 172 -6.01 -6.41 -8.71
N ALA A 173 -5.83 -5.53 -9.68
CA ALA A 173 -6.76 -4.43 -9.96
C ALA A 173 -8.15 -4.95 -10.37
N SER A 174 -8.24 -5.95 -11.24
CA SER A 174 -9.52 -6.50 -11.69
C SER A 174 -10.31 -7.17 -10.56
N ILE A 175 -9.64 -7.84 -9.63
CA ILE A 175 -10.27 -8.43 -8.45
C ILE A 175 -10.79 -7.32 -7.50
N ALA A 176 -9.98 -6.30 -7.26
CA ALA A 176 -10.36 -5.19 -6.39
C ALA A 176 -11.48 -4.32 -7.01
N ILE A 177 -11.43 -4.10 -8.31
CA ILE A 177 -12.32 -3.24 -9.08
C ILE A 177 -13.61 -3.96 -9.53
N SER A 178 -13.61 -5.30 -9.60
CA SER A 178 -14.78 -6.09 -10.05
C SER A 178 -16.05 -5.84 -9.23
N GLN A 179 -15.92 -5.25 -8.05
CA GLN A 179 -17.04 -4.87 -7.19
C GLN A 179 -17.68 -3.55 -7.55
N HIS A 180 -17.01 -2.71 -8.31
CA HIS A 180 -17.52 -1.44 -8.78
C HIS A 180 -17.82 -1.54 -10.28
N ARG A 181 -19.07 -1.76 -10.67
CA ARG A 181 -19.50 -2.01 -12.06
C ARG A 181 -18.98 -0.98 -13.10
N ASN A 182 -18.60 0.21 -12.65
CA ASN A 182 -18.13 1.30 -13.51
C ASN A 182 -16.61 1.27 -13.81
N TYR A 183 -15.87 0.31 -13.26
CA TYR A 183 -14.40 0.30 -13.35
C TYR A 183 -13.83 -0.66 -14.39
N LYS A 184 -14.65 -1.56 -14.94
CA LYS A 184 -14.19 -2.53 -15.95
C LYS A 184 -13.63 -1.86 -17.21
N ASP A 185 -14.18 -0.70 -17.56
CA ASP A 185 -13.82 0.01 -18.77
C ASP A 185 -12.51 0.82 -18.64
N VAL A 186 -12.10 1.15 -17.42
CA VAL A 186 -10.89 1.95 -17.14
C VAL A 186 -9.59 1.14 -17.15
N VAL A 187 -9.70 -0.17 -16.96
CA VAL A 187 -8.52 -1.06 -16.83
C VAL A 187 -8.18 -1.72 -18.17
N LEU A 188 -9.06 -1.63 -19.15
CA LEU A 188 -8.92 -2.29 -20.46
C LEU A 188 -8.51 -1.36 -21.60
N ASP A 189 -8.45 -0.04 -21.35
CA ASP A 189 -7.90 0.98 -22.24
C ASP A 189 -6.44 1.33 -21.85
#